data_7b31ee4e931e6309ab1ad418e77a72d0
#
_entry.id   7b31ee4e931e6309ab1ad418e77a72d0
#
_cell.length_a   1.000
_cell.length_b   1.000
_cell.length_c   1.000
_cell.angle_alpha   90.00
_cell.angle_beta   90.00
_cell.angle_gamma   90.00
#
_symmetry.space_group_name_H-M   'P 1'
#
loop_
_entity.id
_entity.type
_entity.pdbx_description
1 polymer ?
#
loop_
_entity_poly.entity_id
_entity_poly.type
_entity_poly.pdbx_seq_one_letter_code
_entity_poly.pdbx_strand_id
1 'polypeptide(L)' 'MTTAEWICTRCGSTNRLLVPDTARQAVDECVTCHTRHGLEADPRPVRWRARPLGRQAA' A
#
# COMPACT_ATOMS: atom_id res chain seq x y z
N MET A 1 8.08 14.12 4.60
CA MET A 1 7.70 12.73 4.22
C MET A 1 6.50 12.29 5.01
N THR A 2 5.64 11.54 4.39
CA THR A 2 4.42 11.05 5.00
C THR A 2 4.48 9.53 5.08
N THR A 3 3.95 8.97 6.15
CA THR A 3 3.87 7.53 6.27
C THR A 3 2.55 7.05 5.67
N ALA A 4 2.64 6.21 4.65
CA ALA A 4 1.48 5.58 4.06
C ALA A 4 1.26 4.24 4.75
N GLU A 5 0.21 4.17 5.53
CA GLU A 5 -0.13 2.93 6.23
C GLU A 5 -1.22 2.21 5.46
N TRP A 6 -1.03 0.93 5.20
CA TRP A 6 -2.00 0.17 4.43
C TRP A 6 -2.08 -1.26 4.94
N ILE A 7 -3.19 -1.88 4.69
CA ILE A 7 -3.43 -3.24 5.13
C ILE A 7 -3.42 -4.15 3.92
N CYS A 8 -2.64 -5.22 4.01
CA CYS A 8 -2.58 -6.20 2.94
C CYS A 8 -3.94 -6.83 2.74
N THR A 9 -4.40 -6.87 1.49
CA THR A 9 -5.70 -7.42 1.17
C THR A 9 -5.69 -8.94 1.16
N ARG A 10 -4.53 -9.53 1.28
CA ARG A 10 -4.40 -10.98 1.22
C ARG A 10 -4.21 -11.60 2.61
N CYS A 11 -3.28 -11.09 3.39
CA CYS A 11 -2.99 -11.67 4.70
C CYS A 11 -3.41 -10.79 5.86
N GLY A 12 -3.81 -9.55 5.60
CA GLY A 12 -4.30 -8.66 6.64
C GLY A 12 -3.23 -7.96 7.45
N SER A 13 -1.97 -8.10 7.06
CA SER A 13 -0.89 -7.44 7.79
C SER A 13 -0.88 -5.96 7.54
N THR A 14 -0.53 -5.19 8.55
CA THR A 14 -0.37 -3.75 8.43
C THR A 14 1.03 -3.44 7.91
N ASN A 15 1.09 -2.60 6.89
CA ASN A 15 2.36 -2.20 6.29
C ASN A 15 2.48 -0.69 6.31
N ARG A 16 3.70 -0.19 6.29
CA ARG A 16 3.97 1.23 6.27
C ARG A 16 5.06 1.54 5.26
N LEU A 17 4.87 2.63 4.56
CA LEU A 17 5.79 3.06 3.53
C LEU A 17 5.96 4.57 3.64
N LEU A 18 7.21 5.04 3.58
CA LEU A 18 7.45 6.48 3.57
C LEU A 18 7.34 6.98 2.14
N VAL A 19 6.53 8.00 1.96
CA VAL A 19 6.31 8.59 0.64
C VAL A 19 6.46 10.10 0.74
N PRO A 20 6.74 10.78 -0.38
CA PRO A 20 6.74 12.24 -0.38
C PRO A 20 5.37 12.78 0.00
N ASP A 21 5.35 13.96 0.62
CA ASP A 21 4.08 14.56 1.04
C ASP A 21 3.12 14.80 -0.12
N THR A 22 3.64 14.96 -1.32
CA THR A 22 2.82 15.21 -2.49
C THR A 22 2.38 13.94 -3.18
N ALA A 23 2.83 12.79 -2.71
CA ALA A 23 2.51 11.53 -3.38
C ALA A 23 1.04 11.19 -3.19
N ARG A 24 0.42 10.77 -4.27
CA ARG A 24 -0.97 10.32 -4.25
C ARG A 24 -1.10 8.85 -4.50
N GLN A 25 -0.05 8.25 -5.03
CA GLN A 25 -0.03 6.84 -5.38
C GLN A 25 1.32 6.27 -5.05
N ALA A 26 1.36 5.00 -4.77
CA ALA A 26 2.61 4.31 -4.48
C ALA A 26 2.42 2.83 -4.75
N VAL A 27 3.52 2.10 -4.75
CA VAL A 27 3.50 0.65 -4.88
C VAL A 27 4.33 0.10 -3.74
N ASP A 28 3.84 -0.91 -3.08
CA ASP A 28 4.57 -1.53 -1.99
C ASP A 28 4.31 -3.02 -2.00
N GLU A 29 5.16 -3.73 -1.30
CA GLU A 29 5.07 -5.17 -1.18
C GLU A 29 4.84 -5.52 0.28
N CYS A 30 3.88 -6.40 0.55
CA CYS A 30 3.60 -6.82 1.91
C CYS A 30 4.81 -7.52 2.51
N VAL A 31 5.20 -7.11 3.71
CA VAL A 31 6.38 -7.70 4.35
C VAL A 31 6.13 -9.13 4.80
N THR A 32 4.89 -9.55 4.90
CA THR A 32 4.54 -10.88 5.37
C THR A 32 4.39 -11.88 4.23
N CYS A 33 3.58 -11.53 3.23
CA CYS A 33 3.29 -12.49 2.16
C CYS A 33 3.88 -12.07 0.82
N HIS A 34 4.54 -10.92 0.77
CA HIS A 34 5.23 -10.42 -0.43
C HIS A 34 4.31 -10.13 -1.60
N THR A 35 3.03 -9.98 -1.36
CA THR A 35 2.10 -9.61 -2.42
C THR A 35 2.24 -8.12 -2.71
N ARG A 36 2.41 -7.78 -3.97
CA ARG A 36 2.54 -6.38 -4.35
C ARG A 36 1.17 -5.72 -4.42
N HIS A 37 1.11 -4.50 -3.97
CA HIS A 37 -0.13 -3.74 -3.93
C HIS A 37 0.09 -2.37 -4.52
N GLY A 38 -0.93 -1.86 -5.20
CA GLY A 38 -0.99 -0.47 -5.57
C GLY A 38 -1.67 0.29 -4.45
N LEU A 39 -1.08 1.40 -4.06
CA LEU A 39 -1.59 2.20 -2.96
C LEU A 39 -2.11 3.52 -3.50
N GLU A 40 -3.19 3.99 -2.94
CA GLU A 40 -3.80 5.22 -3.34
C GLU A 40 -4.13 6.04 -2.11
N ALA A 41 -3.75 7.32 -2.12
CA ALA A 41 -4.03 8.19 -1.00
C ALA A 41 -5.53 8.35 -0.81
N ASP A 42 -5.96 8.25 0.43
CA ASP A 42 -7.35 8.43 0.78
C ASP A 42 -7.51 9.83 1.37
N PRO A 43 -8.59 10.55 1.07
CA PRO A 43 -8.85 11.84 1.71
C PRO A 43 -8.87 11.75 3.22
N ARG A 44 -9.20 10.60 3.75
CA ARG A 44 -9.10 10.40 5.19
C ARG A 44 -7.65 10.15 5.55
N PRO A 45 -7.13 10.82 6.56
CA PRO A 45 -5.70 10.77 6.85
C PRO A 45 -5.26 9.53 7.62
N VAL A 46 -6.03 8.48 7.65
CA VAL A 46 -5.71 7.35 8.49
C VAL A 46 -4.99 6.25 7.74
N ARG A 47 -5.49 5.88 6.59
CA ARG A 47 -4.90 4.77 5.84
C ARG A 47 -5.02 5.01 4.37
N TRP A 48 -4.06 4.46 3.64
CA TRP A 48 -4.11 4.45 2.20
C TRP A 48 -4.90 3.24 1.75
N ARG A 49 -5.55 3.36 0.62
CA ARG A 49 -6.21 2.24 0.01
C ARG A 49 -5.20 1.34 -0.64
N ALA A 50 -5.32 0.04 -0.41
CA ALA A 50 -4.46 -0.92 -1.04
C ALA A 50 -5.30 -1.84 -1.91
N ARG A 51 -4.76 -2.16 -3.09
CA ARG A 51 -5.40 -3.14 -3.96
C ARG A 51 -4.33 -4.05 -4.53
N PRO A 52 -4.61 -5.32 -4.70
CA PRO A 52 -3.60 -6.21 -5.25
C PRO A 52 -3.32 -5.81 -6.70
N LEU A 53 -2.04 -5.76 -7.01
CA LEU A 53 -1.61 -5.64 -8.38
C LEU A 53 -1.69 -7.03 -8.97
N GLY A 54 -2.33 -7.21 -10.01
CA GLY A 54 -2.50 -8.48 -10.60
C GLY A 54 -1.18 -9.17 -10.74
N ARG A 55 -1.13 -10.33 -10.69
CA ARG A 55 -0.04 -10.94 -10.77
C ARG A 55 0.34 -11.13 -11.95
N GLN A 56 0.86 -11.01 -12.12
CA GLN A 56 1.20 -11.02 -13.11
C GLN A 56 1.43 -12.11 -13.58
N ALA A 57 1.26 -12.47 -13.95
CA ALA A 57 1.34 -13.37 -14.28
C ALA A 57 1.90 -13.94 -14.50
N ALA A 58 1.99 -14.04 -14.37
CA ALA A 58 2.42 -14.41 -14.62
C ALA A 58 2.47 -14.66 -14.86
#